data_9419c4a9875789571448482ed0bd0f9c
#
_entry.id   9419c4a9875789571448482ed0bd0f9c
#
_cell.length_a   1.000
_cell.length_b   1.000
_cell.length_c   1.000
_cell.angle_alpha   90.00
_cell.angle_beta   90.00
_cell.angle_gamma   90.00
#
_symmetry.space_group_name_H-M   'P 1'
#
loop_
_entity.id
_entity.type
_entity.pdbx_description
1 polymer ?
#
loop_
_entity_poly.entity_id
_entity_poly.type
_entity_poly.pdbx_seq_one_letter_code
_entity_poly.pdbx_strand_id
1 'polypeptide(L)'
;MDQALSRRVDSFTHFFGRVEHQLEAEKGVIARLKAKILTLEADKVQLVKVVGLLDRAIAVISANGIGRIETIVTQGLQLVFRDPQMGLIVEKTEGKRGNSFRLLIRQGAVKGDPMDTNSGGIVNVIAFLLRVILIKRFKLAQLIILDENFNNVSAEYQPRVSQLLHEMCDKYKFTIFAVTHQPRLIRQADAVYRVSRLENPDGTRQPPTLMKIEGAELEALKQSNEAEIS
;
A
#
# COMPACT_ATOMS: atom_id res chain seq x y z
N MET A 1 5.48 -25.47 92.10
CA MET A 1 6.15 -24.41 91.33
C MET A 1 6.67 -24.90 89.98
N ASP A 2 6.88 -26.22 89.78
CA ASP A 2 7.42 -26.79 88.52
C ASP A 2 6.44 -26.88 87.32
N GLN A 3 5.16 -27.14 87.56
CA GLN A 3 4.23 -27.33 86.43
C GLN A 3 3.96 -26.02 85.57
N ALA A 4 4.04 -24.85 86.18
CA ALA A 4 3.88 -23.58 85.48
C ALA A 4 5.13 -23.27 84.64
N LEU A 5 6.29 -23.62 85.11
CA LEU A 5 7.56 -23.46 84.38
C LEU A 5 7.60 -24.39 83.14
N SER A 6 7.24 -25.68 83.35
CA SER A 6 7.18 -26.68 82.28
C SER A 6 6.22 -26.22 81.12
N ARG A 7 5.02 -25.76 81.48
CA ARG A 7 4.06 -25.24 80.44
C ARG A 7 4.59 -24.03 79.67
N ARG A 8 5.34 -23.15 80.29
CA ARG A 8 5.99 -22.00 79.60
C ARG A 8 7.11 -22.45 78.70
N VAL A 9 7.92 -23.43 79.10
CA VAL A 9 8.96 -23.98 78.25
C VAL A 9 8.33 -24.69 77.01
N ASP A 10 7.31 -25.52 77.22
CA ASP A 10 6.60 -26.18 76.14
C ASP A 10 6.00 -25.20 75.15
N SER A 11 5.32 -24.11 75.60
CA SER A 11 4.73 -23.06 74.73
C SER A 11 5.81 -22.30 73.95
N PHE A 12 6.98 -22.09 74.56
CA PHE A 12 8.11 -21.43 73.92
C PHE A 12 8.73 -22.31 72.83
N THR A 13 8.87 -23.60 73.10
CA THR A 13 9.39 -24.61 72.14
C THR A 13 8.47 -24.73 70.96
N HIS A 14 7.14 -24.75 71.15
CA HIS A 14 6.16 -24.74 70.09
C HIS A 14 6.16 -23.46 69.32
N PHE A 15 6.37 -22.32 69.92
CA PHE A 15 6.50 -21.04 69.25
C PHE A 15 7.76 -21.01 68.37
N PHE A 16 8.88 -21.37 68.86
CA PHE A 16 10.15 -21.45 68.13
C PHE A 16 10.05 -22.42 66.93
N GLY A 17 9.46 -23.59 67.10
CA GLY A 17 9.28 -24.56 66.02
C GLY A 17 8.40 -24.01 64.88
N ARG A 18 7.35 -23.22 65.23
CA ARG A 18 6.53 -22.54 64.18
C ARG A 18 7.32 -21.48 63.43
N VAL A 19 8.10 -20.66 64.14
CA VAL A 19 8.92 -19.61 63.52
C VAL A 19 9.99 -20.22 62.62
N GLU A 20 10.64 -21.29 63.07
CA GLU A 20 11.66 -22.00 62.30
C GLU A 20 11.05 -22.63 61.02
N HIS A 21 9.87 -23.25 61.13
CA HIS A 21 9.16 -23.78 59.97
C HIS A 21 8.72 -22.67 58.98
N GLN A 22 8.26 -21.52 59.49
CA GLN A 22 7.94 -20.36 58.63
C GLN A 22 9.19 -19.83 57.93
N LEU A 23 10.31 -19.74 58.66
CA LEU A 23 11.57 -19.27 58.07
C LEU A 23 12.08 -20.19 56.96
N GLU A 24 11.98 -21.49 57.10
CA GLU A 24 12.36 -22.46 56.07
C GLU A 24 11.41 -22.40 54.88
N ALA A 25 10.11 -22.23 55.10
CA ALA A 25 9.14 -22.02 54.01
C ALA A 25 9.45 -20.76 53.19
N GLU A 26 9.73 -19.62 53.86
CA GLU A 26 10.10 -18.36 53.22
C GLU A 26 11.43 -18.48 52.44
N LYS A 27 12.45 -19.15 53.02
CA LYS A 27 13.70 -19.43 52.29
C LYS A 27 13.46 -20.25 51.03
N GLY A 28 12.55 -21.24 51.08
CA GLY A 28 12.14 -22.02 49.92
C GLY A 28 11.46 -21.19 48.82
N VAL A 29 10.58 -20.23 49.20
CA VAL A 29 9.97 -19.32 48.29
C VAL A 29 11.00 -18.40 47.65
N ILE A 30 11.90 -17.80 48.41
CA ILE A 30 12.98 -16.95 47.90
C ILE A 30 13.87 -17.70 46.91
N ALA A 31 14.25 -18.96 47.21
CA ALA A 31 15.04 -19.76 46.28
C ALA A 31 14.32 -20.00 44.92
N ARG A 32 13.01 -20.32 44.97
CA ARG A 32 12.20 -20.48 43.76
C ARG A 32 12.09 -19.20 42.96
N LEU A 33 11.85 -18.06 43.62
CA LEU A 33 11.77 -16.77 42.98
C LEU A 33 13.09 -16.37 42.29
N LYS A 34 14.23 -16.60 42.97
CA LYS A 34 15.57 -16.38 42.39
C LYS A 34 15.79 -17.23 41.14
N ALA A 35 15.45 -18.51 41.18
CA ALA A 35 15.55 -19.38 40.00
C ALA A 35 14.67 -18.89 38.85
N LYS A 36 13.43 -18.45 39.14
CA LYS A 36 12.52 -17.91 38.12
C LYS A 36 13.02 -16.61 37.53
N ILE A 37 13.63 -15.72 38.32
CA ILE A 37 14.24 -14.49 37.81
C ILE A 37 15.35 -14.83 36.79
N LEU A 38 16.23 -15.75 37.11
CA LEU A 38 17.32 -16.17 36.21
C LEU A 38 16.79 -16.71 34.87
N THR A 39 15.72 -17.54 34.89
CA THR A 39 15.11 -18.04 33.66
C THR A 39 14.49 -16.93 32.85
N LEU A 40 13.74 -16.00 33.48
CA LEU A 40 13.12 -14.86 32.81
C LEU A 40 14.17 -13.89 32.23
N GLU A 41 15.30 -13.70 32.89
CA GLU A 41 16.40 -12.88 32.34
C GLU A 41 17.02 -13.53 31.11
N ALA A 42 17.22 -14.86 31.12
CA ALA A 42 17.69 -15.60 29.95
C ALA A 42 16.69 -15.51 28.77
N ASP A 43 15.39 -15.70 29.02
CA ASP A 43 14.34 -15.59 28.04
C ASP A 43 14.26 -14.16 27.45
N LYS A 44 14.40 -13.14 28.29
CA LYS A 44 14.44 -11.74 27.86
C LYS A 44 15.59 -11.49 26.88
N VAL A 45 16.77 -11.98 27.14
CA VAL A 45 17.93 -11.85 26.25
C VAL A 45 17.68 -12.52 24.91
N GLN A 46 17.05 -13.69 24.89
CA GLN A 46 16.68 -14.38 23.65
C GLN A 46 15.61 -13.61 22.87
N LEU A 47 14.56 -13.14 23.53
CA LEU A 47 13.50 -12.36 22.89
C LEU A 47 14.03 -11.09 22.26
N VAL A 48 14.94 -10.37 22.91
CA VAL A 48 15.59 -9.18 22.32
C VAL A 48 16.33 -9.51 21.02
N LYS A 49 17.02 -10.66 20.96
CA LYS A 49 17.70 -11.12 19.74
C LYS A 49 16.70 -11.44 18.63
N VAL A 50 15.60 -12.12 18.97
CA VAL A 50 14.53 -12.47 18.00
C VAL A 50 13.88 -11.21 17.43
N VAL A 51 13.53 -10.23 18.27
CA VAL A 51 12.99 -8.92 17.81
C VAL A 51 13.96 -8.25 16.84
N GLY A 52 15.25 -8.18 17.19
CA GLY A 52 16.25 -7.57 16.30
C GLY A 52 16.42 -8.31 14.96
N LEU A 53 16.23 -9.61 14.91
CA LEU A 53 16.24 -10.38 13.66
C LEU A 53 14.98 -10.10 12.83
N LEU A 54 13.81 -10.03 13.46
CA LEU A 54 12.55 -9.71 12.81
C LEU A 54 12.56 -8.29 12.22
N ASP A 55 13.09 -7.32 12.97
CA ASP A 55 13.21 -5.94 12.48
C ASP A 55 14.10 -5.85 11.23
N ARG A 56 15.22 -6.58 11.20
CA ARG A 56 16.10 -6.66 10.02
C ARG A 56 15.39 -7.32 8.84
N ALA A 57 14.67 -8.42 9.07
CA ALA A 57 13.93 -9.10 8.01
C ALA A 57 12.84 -8.19 7.41
N ILE A 58 12.07 -7.49 8.25
CA ILE A 58 11.06 -6.52 7.82
C ILE A 58 11.70 -5.38 7.02
N ALA A 59 12.84 -4.86 7.47
CA ALA A 59 13.55 -3.80 6.76
C ALA A 59 13.98 -4.23 5.35
N VAL A 60 14.57 -5.43 5.20
CA VAL A 60 14.99 -5.98 3.90
C VAL A 60 13.80 -6.22 2.97
N ILE A 61 12.72 -6.82 3.47
CA ILE A 61 11.51 -7.10 2.67
C ILE A 61 10.87 -5.78 2.21
N SER A 62 10.79 -4.79 3.10
CA SER A 62 10.23 -3.47 2.78
C SER A 62 11.08 -2.73 1.74
N ALA A 63 12.40 -2.72 1.87
CA ALA A 63 13.30 -2.08 0.92
C ALA A 63 13.17 -2.68 -0.48
N ASN A 64 13.13 -4.01 -0.61
CA ASN A 64 12.94 -4.70 -1.89
C ASN A 64 11.57 -4.41 -2.51
N GLY A 65 10.53 -4.30 -1.68
CA GLY A 65 9.17 -3.94 -2.12
C GLY A 65 9.12 -2.51 -2.68
N ILE A 66 9.70 -1.56 -1.97
CA ILE A 66 9.77 -0.14 -2.37
C ILE A 66 10.53 0.01 -3.69
N GLY A 67 11.72 -0.57 -3.82
CA GLY A 67 12.51 -0.48 -5.03
C GLY A 67 11.80 -1.04 -6.27
N ARG A 68 11.00 -2.11 -6.12
CA ARG A 68 10.17 -2.62 -7.22
C ARG A 68 9.06 -1.64 -7.62
N ILE A 69 8.40 -1.01 -6.64
CA ILE A 69 7.37 0.00 -6.90
C ILE A 69 7.99 1.20 -7.63
N GLU A 70 9.11 1.72 -7.14
CA GLU A 70 9.85 2.80 -7.79
C GLU A 70 10.20 2.45 -9.24
N THR A 71 10.74 1.26 -9.49
CA THR A 71 11.12 0.82 -10.83
C THR A 71 9.91 0.76 -11.78
N ILE A 72 8.84 0.09 -11.39
CA ILE A 72 7.66 -0.10 -12.24
C ILE A 72 6.98 1.24 -12.55
N VAL A 73 6.81 2.08 -11.52
CA VAL A 73 6.16 3.39 -11.70
C VAL A 73 7.05 4.32 -12.53
N THR A 74 8.36 4.32 -12.29
CA THR A 74 9.31 5.09 -13.11
C THR A 74 9.23 4.72 -14.57
N GLN A 75 9.25 3.41 -14.89
CA GLN A 75 9.13 2.95 -16.29
C GLN A 75 7.81 3.40 -16.92
N GLY A 76 6.69 3.31 -16.19
CA GLY A 76 5.41 3.79 -16.69
C GLY A 76 5.35 5.29 -16.91
N LEU A 77 5.95 6.09 -16.02
CA LEU A 77 6.07 7.54 -16.18
C LEU A 77 6.91 7.90 -17.41
N GLN A 78 8.07 7.27 -17.57
CA GLN A 78 8.96 7.49 -18.72
C GLN A 78 8.30 7.11 -20.04
N LEU A 79 7.49 6.05 -20.06
CA LEU A 79 6.73 5.64 -21.24
C LEU A 79 5.70 6.72 -21.63
N VAL A 80 4.92 7.22 -20.66
CA VAL A 80 3.84 8.19 -20.90
C VAL A 80 4.40 9.55 -21.25
N PHE A 81 5.33 10.09 -20.45
CA PHE A 81 5.80 11.47 -20.57
C PHE A 81 7.04 11.66 -21.46
N ARG A 82 7.64 10.57 -21.96
CA ARG A 82 8.90 10.59 -22.77
C ARG A 82 10.05 11.32 -22.10
N ASP A 83 10.09 11.35 -20.81
CA ASP A 83 11.17 11.96 -20.06
C ASP A 83 12.00 10.86 -19.35
N PRO A 84 13.19 10.51 -19.88
CA PRO A 84 14.06 9.50 -19.28
C PRO A 84 14.62 9.92 -17.91
N GLN A 85 14.56 11.21 -17.58
CA GLN A 85 15.01 11.73 -16.29
C GLN A 85 13.91 11.71 -15.23
N MET A 86 12.67 11.43 -15.63
CA MET A 86 11.54 11.32 -14.71
C MET A 86 11.60 10.00 -13.95
N GLY A 87 11.30 10.04 -12.66
CA GLY A 87 11.23 8.84 -11.83
C GLY A 87 10.49 9.05 -10.53
N LEU A 88 9.93 7.96 -9.98
CA LEU A 88 9.35 7.93 -8.65
C LEU A 88 10.44 7.64 -7.61
N ILE A 89 10.39 8.34 -6.49
CA ILE A 89 11.17 8.08 -5.29
C ILE A 89 10.20 7.90 -4.13
N VAL A 90 10.42 6.86 -3.33
CA VAL A 90 9.63 6.59 -2.13
C VAL A 90 10.52 6.80 -0.91
N GLU A 91 10.35 7.90 -0.21
CA GLU A 91 11.06 8.18 1.02
C GLU A 91 10.31 7.56 2.21
N LYS A 92 11.05 6.74 2.97
CA LYS A 92 10.55 6.15 4.23
C LYS A 92 11.00 7.03 5.38
N THR A 93 10.05 7.47 6.20
CA THR A 93 10.33 8.19 7.44
C THR A 93 9.90 7.31 8.62
N GLU A 94 10.83 7.06 9.52
CA GLU A 94 10.56 6.31 10.75
C GLU A 94 10.08 7.26 11.85
N GLY A 95 8.89 7.03 12.35
CA GLY A 95 8.27 7.82 13.40
C GLY A 95 7.87 6.99 14.62
N LYS A 96 7.67 7.63 15.76
CA LYS A 96 7.24 6.98 17.01
C LYS A 96 5.88 6.24 16.89
N ARG A 97 5.06 6.58 15.88
CA ARG A 97 3.74 5.97 15.61
C ARG A 97 3.75 4.98 14.44
N GLY A 98 4.93 4.62 13.93
CA GLY A 98 5.11 3.73 12.78
C GLY A 98 5.83 4.39 11.62
N ASN A 99 6.04 3.62 10.54
CA ASN A 99 6.67 4.10 9.32
C ASN A 99 5.67 4.89 8.47
N SER A 100 6.07 6.04 7.98
CA SER A 100 5.35 6.79 6.94
C SER A 100 6.13 6.75 5.63
N PHE A 101 5.40 6.80 4.50
CA PHE A 101 5.99 6.82 3.17
C PHE A 101 5.56 8.09 2.44
N ARG A 102 6.51 8.78 1.87
CA ARG A 102 6.28 9.96 1.04
C ARG A 102 6.68 9.63 -0.39
N LEU A 103 5.80 9.92 -1.32
CA LEU A 103 6.05 9.78 -2.75
C LEU A 103 6.60 11.10 -3.28
N LEU A 104 7.73 11.05 -3.96
CA LEU A 104 8.34 12.20 -4.62
C LEU A 104 8.57 11.89 -6.10
N ILE A 105 8.48 12.90 -6.94
CA ILE A 105 8.88 12.84 -8.34
C ILE A 105 10.27 13.44 -8.48
N ARG A 106 11.13 12.71 -9.17
CA ARG A 106 12.40 13.22 -9.65
C ARG A 106 12.24 13.60 -11.12
N GLN A 107 12.72 14.78 -11.47
CA GLN A 107 12.87 15.23 -12.85
C GLN A 107 14.25 15.86 -13.00
N GLY A 108 15.17 15.14 -13.59
CA GLY A 108 16.58 15.49 -13.60
C GLY A 108 17.18 15.58 -12.20
N ALA A 109 17.70 16.75 -11.84
CA ALA A 109 18.28 17.05 -10.52
C ALA A 109 17.23 17.50 -9.49
N VAL A 110 16.01 17.81 -9.91
CA VAL A 110 14.94 18.34 -9.04
C VAL A 110 14.10 17.19 -8.49
N LYS A 111 13.81 17.28 -7.19
CA LYS A 111 12.84 16.40 -6.51
C LYS A 111 11.71 17.27 -5.97
N GLY A 112 10.47 16.82 -6.14
CA GLY A 112 9.31 17.55 -5.65
C GLY A 112 8.16 16.63 -5.31
N ASP A 113 7.20 17.17 -4.57
CA ASP A 113 5.94 16.49 -4.33
C ASP A 113 5.13 16.42 -5.63
N PRO A 114 4.56 15.28 -6.00
CA PRO A 114 3.73 15.17 -7.20
C PRO A 114 2.55 16.15 -7.22
N MET A 115 2.07 16.55 -6.05
CA MET A 115 0.93 17.47 -5.93
C MET A 115 1.36 18.93 -6.15
N ASP A 116 2.60 19.28 -5.85
CA ASP A 116 3.13 20.65 -5.99
C ASP A 116 3.62 20.96 -7.42
N THR A 117 3.88 19.94 -8.22
CA THR A 117 4.45 20.10 -9.58
C THR A 117 3.42 20.50 -10.65
N ASN A 118 2.22 20.97 -10.28
CA ASN A 118 1.15 21.43 -11.17
C ASN A 118 0.67 20.45 -12.25
N SER A 119 1.07 19.19 -12.20
CA SER A 119 0.64 18.22 -13.19
C SER A 119 -0.22 17.11 -12.56
N GLY A 120 -1.50 17.40 -12.37
CA GLY A 120 -2.48 16.38 -11.98
C GLY A 120 -2.42 15.13 -12.87
N GLY A 121 -1.93 15.26 -14.10
CA GLY A 121 -1.70 14.14 -15.00
C GLY A 121 -0.66 13.14 -14.48
N ILE A 122 0.44 13.60 -13.92
CA ILE A 122 1.48 12.72 -13.33
C ILE A 122 0.89 11.93 -12.16
N VAL A 123 0.17 12.61 -11.27
CA VAL A 123 -0.49 11.98 -10.11
C VAL A 123 -1.45 10.88 -10.56
N ASN A 124 -2.23 11.13 -11.59
CA ASN A 124 -3.21 10.17 -12.13
C ASN A 124 -2.52 8.93 -12.70
N VAL A 125 -1.41 9.09 -13.42
CA VAL A 125 -0.62 7.96 -13.95
C VAL A 125 0.00 7.16 -12.80
N ILE A 126 0.58 7.81 -11.79
CA ILE A 126 1.13 7.15 -10.61
C ILE A 126 0.03 6.36 -9.89
N ALA A 127 -1.12 6.98 -9.63
CA ALA A 127 -2.23 6.34 -8.95
C ALA A 127 -2.74 5.09 -9.69
N PHE A 128 -2.82 5.16 -11.02
CA PHE A 128 -3.18 4.01 -11.86
C PHE A 128 -2.14 2.89 -11.73
N LEU A 129 -0.86 3.18 -11.88
CA LEU A 129 0.21 2.17 -11.80
C LEU A 129 0.29 1.53 -10.42
N LEU A 130 0.09 2.31 -9.35
CA LEU A 130 0.02 1.76 -7.99
C LEU A 130 -1.18 0.81 -7.82
N ARG A 131 -2.35 1.13 -8.38
CA ARG A 131 -3.52 0.21 -8.39
C ARG A 131 -3.18 -1.10 -9.10
N VAL A 132 -2.55 -1.04 -10.27
CA VAL A 132 -2.09 -2.23 -11.02
C VAL A 132 -1.15 -3.09 -10.15
N ILE A 133 -0.15 -2.47 -9.51
CA ILE A 133 0.80 -3.16 -8.63
C ILE A 133 0.08 -3.84 -7.47
N LEU A 134 -0.87 -3.14 -6.81
CA LEU A 134 -1.62 -3.68 -5.68
C LEU A 134 -2.50 -4.87 -6.10
N ILE A 135 -3.23 -4.76 -7.22
CA ILE A 135 -4.05 -5.84 -7.76
C ILE A 135 -3.20 -7.09 -8.00
N LYS A 136 -2.05 -6.94 -8.66
CA LYS A 136 -1.11 -8.05 -8.91
C LYS A 136 -0.50 -8.60 -7.60
N ARG A 137 -0.12 -7.74 -6.68
CA ARG A 137 0.53 -8.12 -5.41
C ARG A 137 -0.41 -8.92 -4.51
N PHE A 138 -1.68 -8.53 -4.45
CA PHE A 138 -2.69 -9.17 -3.63
C PHE A 138 -3.49 -10.24 -4.39
N LYS A 139 -3.12 -10.53 -5.66
CA LYS A 139 -3.82 -11.52 -6.51
C LYS A 139 -5.32 -11.26 -6.61
N LEU A 140 -5.72 -10.00 -6.68
CA LEU A 140 -7.11 -9.60 -6.84
C LEU A 140 -7.58 -9.84 -8.28
N ALA A 141 -8.89 -9.75 -8.51
CA ALA A 141 -9.46 -9.77 -9.85
C ALA A 141 -8.83 -8.65 -10.69
N GLN A 142 -8.35 -9.00 -11.90
CA GLN A 142 -7.65 -8.07 -12.79
C GLN A 142 -8.65 -7.19 -13.56
N LEU A 143 -9.51 -6.51 -12.81
CA LEU A 143 -10.54 -5.60 -13.30
C LEU A 143 -10.29 -4.20 -12.73
N ILE A 144 -10.23 -3.20 -13.62
CA ILE A 144 -10.08 -1.80 -13.25
C ILE A 144 -11.19 -1.00 -13.91
N ILE A 145 -11.85 -0.17 -13.12
CA ILE A 145 -12.85 0.80 -13.59
C ILE A 145 -12.24 2.19 -13.40
N LEU A 146 -12.22 2.96 -14.47
CA LEU A 146 -11.68 4.31 -14.55
C LEU A 146 -12.82 5.26 -14.91
N ASP A 147 -13.07 6.25 -14.06
CA ASP A 147 -14.04 7.29 -14.30
C ASP A 147 -13.29 8.62 -14.41
N GLU A 148 -13.12 9.09 -15.64
CA GLU A 148 -12.45 10.35 -15.97
C GLU A 148 -11.01 10.50 -15.40
N ASN A 149 -10.35 9.41 -15.10
CA ASN A 149 -9.09 9.38 -14.35
C ASN A 149 -7.93 10.13 -15.02
N PHE A 150 -7.96 10.29 -16.33
CA PHE A 150 -6.85 10.89 -17.09
C PHE A 150 -7.18 12.25 -17.70
N ASN A 151 -8.23 12.91 -17.24
CA ASN A 151 -8.64 14.22 -17.75
C ASN A 151 -7.58 15.32 -17.57
N ASN A 152 -6.78 15.20 -16.50
CA ASN A 152 -5.70 16.14 -16.20
C ASN A 152 -4.40 15.82 -16.96
N VAL A 153 -4.37 14.78 -17.78
CA VAL A 153 -3.23 14.48 -18.64
C VAL A 153 -3.34 15.34 -19.89
N SER A 154 -2.28 16.09 -20.19
CA SER A 154 -2.23 16.95 -21.39
C SER A 154 -2.48 16.13 -22.66
N ALA A 155 -3.15 16.73 -23.62
CA ALA A 155 -3.62 16.08 -24.85
C ALA A 155 -2.49 15.34 -25.60
N GLU A 156 -1.28 15.86 -25.58
CA GLU A 156 -0.08 15.26 -26.20
C GLU A 156 0.33 13.91 -25.61
N TYR A 157 0.02 13.66 -24.31
CA TYR A 157 0.38 12.41 -23.61
C TYR A 157 -0.77 11.40 -23.61
N GLN A 158 -2.01 11.81 -23.90
CA GLN A 158 -3.18 10.91 -23.88
C GLN A 158 -3.05 9.69 -24.79
N PRO A 159 -2.50 9.79 -26.03
CA PRO A 159 -2.28 8.60 -26.86
C PRO A 159 -1.36 7.56 -26.22
N ARG A 160 -0.41 8.00 -25.38
CA ARG A 160 0.50 7.11 -24.65
C ARG A 160 -0.13 6.49 -23.44
N VAL A 161 -1.04 7.22 -22.77
CA VAL A 161 -1.90 6.65 -21.75
C VAL A 161 -2.77 5.55 -22.38
N SER A 162 -3.36 5.79 -23.56
CA SER A 162 -4.10 4.75 -24.30
C SER A 162 -3.24 3.52 -24.57
N GLN A 163 -2.00 3.73 -25.01
CA GLN A 163 -1.02 2.63 -25.21
C GLN A 163 -0.72 1.88 -23.91
N LEU A 164 -0.48 2.60 -22.82
CA LEU A 164 -0.24 1.99 -21.50
C LEU A 164 -1.43 1.13 -21.07
N LEU A 165 -2.66 1.63 -21.22
CA LEU A 165 -3.87 0.87 -20.88
C LEU A 165 -3.98 -0.41 -21.72
N HIS A 166 -3.75 -0.30 -23.03
CA HIS A 166 -3.77 -1.44 -23.93
C HIS A 166 -2.69 -2.48 -23.56
N GLU A 167 -1.46 -2.05 -23.27
CA GLU A 167 -0.41 -2.95 -22.80
C GLU A 167 -0.77 -3.67 -21.48
N MET A 168 -1.49 -3.02 -20.58
CA MET A 168 -1.99 -3.66 -19.37
C MET A 168 -3.01 -4.76 -19.70
N CYS A 169 -3.89 -4.53 -20.67
CA CYS A 169 -4.85 -5.54 -21.13
C CYS A 169 -4.16 -6.71 -21.82
N ASP A 170 -3.29 -6.42 -22.78
CA ASP A 170 -2.66 -7.44 -23.61
C ASP A 170 -1.62 -8.28 -22.85
N LYS A 171 -0.61 -7.64 -22.26
CA LYS A 171 0.51 -8.33 -21.60
C LYS A 171 0.16 -8.87 -20.22
N TYR A 172 -0.64 -8.09 -19.45
CA TYR A 172 -0.92 -8.42 -18.06
C TYR A 172 -2.32 -8.94 -17.81
N LYS A 173 -3.14 -9.08 -18.88
CA LYS A 173 -4.49 -9.66 -18.86
C LYS A 173 -5.46 -8.92 -17.93
N PHE A 174 -5.33 -7.60 -17.86
CA PHE A 174 -6.32 -6.76 -17.20
C PHE A 174 -7.55 -6.56 -18.10
N THR A 175 -8.70 -6.45 -17.47
CA THR A 175 -9.91 -5.89 -18.08
C THR A 175 -10.07 -4.46 -17.55
N ILE A 176 -10.11 -3.48 -18.45
CA ILE A 176 -10.21 -2.07 -18.09
C ILE A 176 -11.47 -1.48 -18.71
N PHE A 177 -12.36 -0.96 -17.87
CA PHE A 177 -13.49 -0.14 -18.28
C PHE A 177 -13.17 1.32 -18.00
N ALA A 178 -13.15 2.16 -19.02
CA ALA A 178 -12.86 3.58 -18.88
C ALA A 178 -14.05 4.41 -19.37
N VAL A 179 -14.54 5.30 -18.51
CA VAL A 179 -15.46 6.37 -18.88
C VAL A 179 -14.61 7.61 -19.12
N THR A 180 -14.73 8.19 -20.31
CA THR A 180 -13.95 9.37 -20.70
C THR A 180 -14.66 10.16 -21.78
N HIS A 181 -14.48 11.47 -21.77
CA HIS A 181 -14.86 12.36 -22.87
C HIS A 181 -13.64 12.74 -23.75
N GLN A 182 -12.45 12.16 -23.45
CA GLN A 182 -11.21 12.43 -24.18
C GLN A 182 -11.05 11.47 -25.36
N PRO A 183 -11.24 11.92 -26.61
CA PRO A 183 -11.21 11.01 -27.76
C PRO A 183 -9.85 10.33 -27.98
N ARG A 184 -8.76 10.98 -27.56
CA ARG A 184 -7.40 10.42 -27.71
C ARG A 184 -7.13 9.20 -26.82
N LEU A 185 -7.89 9.03 -25.73
CA LEU A 185 -7.77 7.85 -24.85
C LEU A 185 -8.39 6.59 -25.45
N ILE A 186 -9.34 6.70 -26.38
CA ILE A 186 -10.00 5.53 -26.99
C ILE A 186 -9.20 4.93 -28.15
N ARG A 187 -8.06 5.51 -28.51
CA ARG A 187 -7.31 5.16 -29.72
C ARG A 187 -6.95 3.68 -29.84
N GLN A 188 -6.60 3.05 -28.73
CA GLN A 188 -6.25 1.64 -28.66
C GLN A 188 -7.28 0.79 -27.90
N ALA A 189 -8.49 1.30 -27.73
CA ALA A 189 -9.56 0.54 -27.10
C ALA A 189 -10.03 -0.61 -27.99
N ASP A 190 -10.29 -1.76 -27.40
CA ASP A 190 -10.83 -2.94 -28.10
C ASP A 190 -12.30 -2.74 -28.47
N ALA A 191 -13.06 -2.04 -27.61
CA ALA A 191 -14.46 -1.71 -27.83
C ALA A 191 -14.76 -0.31 -27.30
N VAL A 192 -15.57 0.43 -28.04
CA VAL A 192 -16.02 1.78 -27.68
C VAL A 192 -17.54 1.83 -27.66
N TYR A 193 -18.08 2.40 -26.59
CA TYR A 193 -19.52 2.60 -26.43
C TYR A 193 -19.81 4.07 -26.21
N ARG A 194 -20.78 4.60 -26.97
CA ARG A 194 -21.29 5.97 -26.79
C ARG A 194 -22.54 5.94 -25.92
N VAL A 195 -22.53 6.76 -24.86
CA VAL A 195 -23.73 7.04 -24.07
C VAL A 195 -24.38 8.30 -24.65
N SER A 196 -25.59 8.18 -25.17
CA SER A 196 -26.37 9.31 -25.64
C SER A 196 -27.66 9.42 -24.85
N ARG A 197 -28.11 10.65 -24.66
CA ARG A 197 -29.42 10.96 -24.10
C ARG A 197 -30.16 11.83 -25.09
N LEU A 198 -31.26 11.33 -25.58
CA LEU A 198 -32.14 12.07 -26.45
C LEU A 198 -33.11 12.88 -25.60
N GLU A 199 -33.42 14.10 -26.04
CA GLU A 199 -34.50 14.91 -25.49
C GLU A 199 -35.69 14.77 -26.41
N ASN A 200 -36.87 14.58 -25.85
CA ASN A 200 -38.12 14.58 -26.60
C ASN A 200 -38.49 16.02 -27.02
N PRO A 201 -39.31 16.20 -28.04
CA PRO A 201 -39.77 17.53 -28.46
C PRO A 201 -40.50 18.32 -27.36
N ASP A 202 -41.01 17.64 -26.36
CA ASP A 202 -41.68 18.23 -25.19
C ASP A 202 -40.71 18.64 -24.05
N GLY A 203 -39.40 18.50 -24.26
CA GLY A 203 -38.36 18.80 -23.27
C GLY A 203 -38.14 17.70 -22.21
N THR A 204 -38.84 16.57 -22.28
CA THR A 204 -38.60 15.42 -21.39
C THR A 204 -37.37 14.66 -21.85
N ARG A 205 -36.60 14.18 -20.89
CA ARG A 205 -35.36 13.42 -21.15
C ARG A 205 -35.64 11.93 -21.26
N GLN A 206 -35.20 11.35 -22.38
CA GLN A 206 -35.22 9.90 -22.51
C GLN A 206 -34.16 9.23 -21.62
N PRO A 207 -34.35 7.94 -21.24
CA PRO A 207 -33.30 7.21 -20.57
C PRO A 207 -32.04 7.14 -21.44
N PRO A 208 -30.84 7.14 -20.83
CA PRO A 208 -29.59 7.07 -21.57
C PRO A 208 -29.51 5.78 -22.39
N THR A 209 -29.12 5.88 -23.63
CA THR A 209 -28.95 4.74 -24.55
C THR A 209 -27.46 4.48 -24.72
N LEU A 210 -27.06 3.22 -24.56
CA LEU A 210 -25.70 2.74 -24.79
C LEU A 210 -25.61 2.13 -26.18
N MET A 211 -24.78 2.71 -27.06
CA MET A 211 -24.59 2.23 -28.43
C MET A 211 -23.11 1.83 -28.61
N LYS A 212 -22.88 0.65 -29.14
CA LYS A 212 -21.52 0.22 -29.52
C LYS A 212 -21.16 0.91 -30.84
N ILE A 213 -19.98 1.50 -30.88
CA ILE A 213 -19.45 2.14 -32.09
C ILE A 213 -18.63 1.12 -32.85
N GLU A 214 -18.95 0.88 -34.12
CA GLU A 214 -18.32 -0.12 -34.99
C GLU A 214 -17.97 0.42 -36.36
N GLY A 215 -17.10 -0.30 -37.08
CA GLY A 215 -16.78 -0.05 -38.47
C GLY A 215 -16.19 1.35 -38.76
N ALA A 216 -16.68 1.99 -39.80
CA ALA A 216 -16.14 3.28 -40.27
C ALA A 216 -16.23 4.41 -39.24
N GLU A 217 -17.25 4.42 -38.37
CA GLU A 217 -17.38 5.40 -37.29
C GLU A 217 -16.28 5.25 -36.22
N LEU A 218 -15.94 4.01 -35.86
CA LEU A 218 -14.85 3.72 -34.93
C LEU A 218 -13.50 4.14 -35.51
N GLU A 219 -13.25 3.83 -36.76
CA GLU A 219 -12.03 4.24 -37.49
C GLU A 219 -11.94 5.77 -37.61
N ALA A 220 -13.03 6.45 -37.97
CA ALA A 220 -13.07 7.90 -38.02
C ALA A 220 -12.77 8.55 -36.66
N LEU A 221 -13.32 8.00 -35.55
CA LEU A 221 -13.02 8.45 -34.20
C LEU A 221 -11.55 8.22 -33.80
N LYS A 222 -10.94 7.13 -34.26
CA LYS A 222 -9.52 6.83 -34.00
C LYS A 222 -8.59 7.73 -34.82
N GLN A 223 -8.98 8.10 -36.05
CA GLN A 223 -8.18 8.91 -36.98
C GLN A 223 -8.35 10.43 -36.85
N SER A 224 -9.54 10.92 -36.46
CA SER A 224 -9.80 12.35 -36.29
C SER A 224 -8.86 13.07 -35.33
N ASN A 225 -8.14 12.28 -34.52
CA ASN A 225 -7.16 12.73 -33.56
C ASN A 225 -5.72 12.85 -34.11
N GLU A 226 -5.49 12.50 -35.39
CA GLU A 226 -4.16 12.64 -36.02
C GLU A 226 -3.97 14.02 -36.66
N ALA A 227 -5.05 14.60 -37.14
CA ALA A 227 -5.04 15.90 -37.87
C ALA A 227 -4.78 17.13 -36.94
N GLU A 228 -4.99 17.00 -35.63
CA GLU A 228 -4.77 18.11 -34.69
C GLU A 228 -3.34 18.17 -34.08
N ILE A 229 -2.42 17.32 -34.58
CA ILE A 229 -1.03 17.22 -34.05
C ILE A 229 0.01 17.72 -35.06
N SER A 230 -0.45 18.18 -36.24
CA SER A 230 0.43 18.75 -37.30
C SER A 230 0.73 20.20 -37.08
#